data_8e5317cfce2cb37ca87c1b382e3ab9f0
#
_entry.id   8e5317cfce2cb37ca87c1b382e3ab9f0
#
_cell.length_a   1.000
_cell.length_b   1.000
_cell.length_c   1.000
_cell.angle_alpha   90.00
_cell.angle_beta   90.00
_cell.angle_gamma   90.00
#
_symmetry.space_group_name_H-M   'P 1'
#
loop_
_entity.id
_entity.type
_entity.pdbx_description
1 polymer ?
#
loop_
_entity_poly.entity_id
_entity_poly.type
_entity_poly.pdbx_seq_one_letter_code
_entity_poly.pdbx_strand_id
1 'polypeptide(L)'
;MRSIGLEGVRRGKVVKTTIPDRQVICPLDHVNRRFHADRPNQLWVSDFTYVSTWQGWLYVAFVIDVFARRIVGWRVSTSMKTDFVLDALEQALYGRHTSRTAGLIHHSDWGSQYVSIRYTERLAEAGIEPSVGRKGDSYDNALAETIDGLYKAEMIHRQSWKSREAVELATLKWVHWFNHQRLLSSIGYIPPAEAEANFYRQQTGQALAA
;
A
#
# COMPACT_ATOMS: atom_id res chain seq x y z
N MET A 1 15.50 -29.87 15.74
CA MET A 1 14.98 -29.68 17.10
C MET A 1 13.91 -30.71 17.47
N ARG A 2 12.90 -31.02 16.65
CA ARG A 2 11.93 -32.08 16.95
C ARG A 2 12.55 -33.47 17.15
N SER A 3 13.64 -33.79 16.44
CA SER A 3 14.33 -35.08 16.55
C SER A 3 15.08 -35.33 17.88
N ILE A 4 15.24 -34.27 18.68
CA ILE A 4 15.90 -34.32 20.00
C ILE A 4 14.95 -33.93 21.14
N GLY A 5 13.62 -33.95 20.90
CA GLY A 5 12.59 -33.69 21.91
C GLY A 5 12.52 -32.28 22.47
N LEU A 6 13.18 -31.30 21.82
CA LEU A 6 13.15 -29.91 22.26
C LEU A 6 12.00 -29.17 21.58
N GLU A 7 11.02 -28.72 22.37
CA GLU A 7 9.96 -27.81 21.94
C GLU A 7 10.18 -26.39 22.48
N GLY A 8 10.04 -25.40 21.61
CA GLY A 8 10.12 -24.00 22.01
C GLY A 8 8.95 -23.59 22.89
N VAL A 9 9.21 -23.02 24.05
CA VAL A 9 8.19 -22.51 24.96
C VAL A 9 7.70 -21.16 24.43
N ARG A 10 6.40 -21.07 24.04
CA ARG A 10 5.74 -19.80 23.74
C ARG A 10 5.41 -19.07 25.05
N ARG A 11 5.99 -17.89 25.26
CA ARG A 11 5.59 -17.00 26.35
C ARG A 11 4.25 -16.33 26.02
N GLY A 12 3.27 -16.48 26.91
CA GLY A 12 1.98 -15.81 26.88
C GLY A 12 0.85 -16.61 26.22
N LYS A 13 -0.40 -16.24 26.55
CA LYS A 13 -1.61 -16.76 25.89
C LYS A 13 -1.67 -16.21 24.46
N VAL A 14 -2.03 -17.06 23.49
CA VAL A 14 -2.37 -16.63 22.14
C VAL A 14 -3.65 -15.78 22.25
N VAL A 15 -3.50 -14.46 22.23
CA VAL A 15 -4.65 -13.55 22.21
C VAL A 15 -5.16 -13.53 20.77
N LYS A 16 -6.32 -14.13 20.51
CA LYS A 16 -7.06 -13.92 19.26
C LYS A 16 -7.74 -12.56 19.36
N THR A 17 -7.18 -11.57 18.69
CA THR A 17 -7.72 -10.20 18.65
C THR A 17 -8.78 -10.03 17.57
N THR A 18 -8.92 -10.98 16.64
CA THR A 18 -9.85 -10.89 15.51
C THR A 18 -10.75 -12.12 15.48
N ILE A 19 -12.07 -11.91 15.46
CA ILE A 19 -13.07 -12.94 15.18
C ILE A 19 -13.33 -12.86 13.67
N PRO A 20 -12.93 -13.86 12.86
CA PRO A 20 -13.20 -13.83 11.43
C PRO A 20 -14.70 -13.97 11.19
N ASP A 21 -15.30 -13.01 10.47
CA ASP A 21 -16.64 -13.19 9.94
C ASP A 21 -16.55 -14.18 8.77
N ARG A 22 -17.19 -15.34 8.93
CA ARG A 22 -17.18 -16.44 7.95
C ARG A 22 -18.12 -16.17 6.75
N GLN A 23 -18.90 -15.10 6.77
CA GLN A 23 -19.90 -14.80 5.74
C GLN A 23 -19.41 -13.77 4.71
N VAL A 24 -18.27 -13.12 4.92
CA VAL A 24 -17.73 -12.18 3.95
C VAL A 24 -17.09 -12.94 2.79
N ILE A 25 -17.66 -12.81 1.59
CA ILE A 25 -17.06 -13.29 0.35
C ILE A 25 -15.77 -12.49 0.14
N CYS A 26 -14.63 -13.15 0.29
CA CYS A 26 -13.35 -12.52 0.07
C CYS A 26 -13.06 -12.42 -1.43
N PRO A 27 -12.61 -11.27 -1.93
CA PRO A 27 -12.13 -11.14 -3.30
C PRO A 27 -11.03 -12.16 -3.62
N LEU A 28 -10.97 -12.62 -4.87
CA LEU A 28 -9.92 -13.52 -5.34
C LEU A 28 -8.58 -12.80 -5.45
N ASP A 29 -7.48 -13.55 -5.36
CA ASP A 29 -6.16 -13.05 -5.69
C ASP A 29 -5.99 -13.01 -7.22
N HIS A 30 -6.03 -11.82 -7.80
CA HIS A 30 -5.82 -11.56 -9.23
C HIS A 30 -4.34 -11.28 -9.58
N VAL A 31 -3.50 -11.05 -8.57
CA VAL A 31 -2.10 -10.63 -8.75
C VAL A 31 -1.16 -11.83 -8.82
N ASN A 32 -1.41 -12.88 -8.02
CA ASN A 32 -0.59 -14.09 -7.97
C ASN A 32 0.92 -13.76 -7.84
N ARG A 33 1.26 -12.81 -6.95
CA ARG A 33 2.64 -12.31 -6.72
C ARG A 33 3.33 -11.66 -7.93
N ARG A 34 2.59 -11.34 -8.99
CA ARG A 34 3.12 -10.65 -10.17
C ARG A 34 2.88 -9.16 -10.05
N PHE A 35 3.75 -8.47 -9.31
CA PHE A 35 3.71 -7.02 -9.13
C PHE A 35 4.30 -6.31 -10.36
N HIS A 36 3.65 -6.49 -11.49
CA HIS A 36 3.98 -5.86 -12.77
C HIS A 36 2.74 -5.23 -13.39
N ALA A 37 2.91 -4.07 -13.96
CA ALA A 37 1.88 -3.35 -14.70
C ALA A 37 2.50 -2.71 -15.94
N ASP A 38 1.79 -2.75 -17.07
CA ASP A 38 2.27 -2.22 -18.36
C ASP A 38 1.95 -0.72 -18.51
N ARG A 39 1.07 -0.20 -17.67
CA ARG A 39 0.64 1.21 -17.68
C ARG A 39 0.30 1.72 -16.29
N PRO A 40 0.36 3.03 -16.08
CA PRO A 40 -0.18 3.65 -14.86
C PRO A 40 -1.67 3.32 -14.66
N ASN A 41 -2.07 3.20 -13.40
CA ASN A 41 -3.46 2.88 -12.99
C ASN A 41 -3.99 1.54 -13.55
N GLN A 42 -3.12 0.55 -13.70
CA GLN A 42 -3.51 -0.83 -14.02
C GLN A 42 -3.60 -1.69 -12.76
N LEU A 43 -2.67 -1.51 -11.85
CA LEU A 43 -2.60 -2.23 -10.58
C LEU A 43 -2.11 -1.28 -9.49
N TRP A 44 -2.90 -1.15 -8.43
CA TRP A 44 -2.48 -0.54 -7.18
C TRP A 44 -2.31 -1.60 -6.10
N VAL A 45 -1.32 -1.42 -5.25
CA VAL A 45 -1.14 -2.20 -4.03
C VAL A 45 -1.23 -1.31 -2.82
N SER A 46 -1.81 -1.82 -1.74
CA SER A 46 -1.96 -1.08 -0.49
C SER A 46 -1.53 -1.91 0.70
N ASP A 47 -0.89 -1.24 1.62
CA ASP A 47 -0.55 -1.78 2.93
C ASP A 47 -0.53 -0.65 3.96
N PHE A 48 -0.42 -1.01 5.23
CA PHE A 48 -0.18 -0.04 6.27
C PHE A 48 0.84 -0.55 7.28
N THR A 49 1.55 0.40 7.85
CA THR A 49 2.55 0.13 8.88
C THR A 49 2.27 0.94 10.14
N TYR A 50 2.96 0.62 11.22
CA TYR A 50 2.82 1.34 12.49
C TYR A 50 4.12 2.03 12.88
N VAL A 51 3.96 3.18 13.56
CA VAL A 51 5.04 4.05 14.03
C VAL A 51 4.86 4.30 15.52
N SER A 52 5.89 4.03 16.32
CA SER A 52 5.90 4.36 17.72
C SER A 52 6.22 5.84 17.92
N THR A 53 5.42 6.51 18.74
CA THR A 53 5.65 7.91 19.16
C THR A 53 5.57 8.05 20.67
N TRP A 54 5.96 9.21 21.19
CA TRP A 54 5.81 9.49 22.61
C TRP A 54 4.35 9.54 23.08
N GLN A 55 3.42 9.78 22.16
CA GLN A 55 1.98 9.85 22.42
C GLN A 55 1.25 8.51 22.14
N GLY A 56 1.99 7.46 21.78
CA GLY A 56 1.43 6.15 21.45
C GLY A 56 1.70 5.72 19.99
N TRP A 57 0.96 4.72 19.55
CA TRP A 57 1.09 4.17 18.20
C TRP A 57 0.34 4.99 17.18
N LEU A 58 0.97 5.20 16.03
CA LEU A 58 0.36 5.72 14.81
C LEU A 58 0.36 4.65 13.73
N TYR A 59 -0.56 4.77 12.81
CA TYR A 59 -0.70 3.92 11.64
C TYR A 59 -0.50 4.76 10.38
N VAL A 60 0.23 4.24 9.42
CA VAL A 60 0.50 4.93 8.14
C VAL A 60 0.13 3.98 7.02
N ALA A 61 -0.87 4.36 6.22
CA ALA A 61 -1.29 3.62 5.05
C ALA A 61 -0.71 4.24 3.79
N PHE A 62 -0.35 3.40 2.82
CA PHE A 62 0.07 3.79 1.49
C PHE A 62 -0.78 3.09 0.42
N VAL A 63 -1.04 3.80 -0.67
CA VAL A 63 -1.55 3.27 -1.93
C VAL A 63 -0.48 3.52 -2.98
N ILE A 64 -0.05 2.48 -3.69
CA ILE A 64 1.12 2.50 -4.56
C ILE A 64 0.70 2.01 -5.95
N ASP A 65 0.96 2.82 -6.97
CA ASP A 65 0.82 2.41 -8.37
C ASP A 65 2.02 1.52 -8.76
N VAL A 66 1.72 0.28 -9.14
CA VAL A 66 2.73 -0.74 -9.43
C VAL A 66 3.58 -0.41 -10.65
N PHE A 67 3.05 0.27 -11.67
CA PHE A 67 3.79 0.61 -12.89
C PHE A 67 5.07 1.39 -12.60
N ALA A 68 4.93 2.52 -11.93
CA ALA A 68 6.05 3.42 -11.63
C ALA A 68 6.53 3.33 -10.17
N ARG A 69 5.97 2.44 -9.36
CA ARG A 69 6.21 2.38 -7.90
C ARG A 69 5.84 3.68 -7.18
N ARG A 70 4.97 4.50 -7.79
CA ARG A 70 4.59 5.81 -7.30
C ARG A 70 3.58 5.69 -6.16
N ILE A 71 3.85 6.34 -5.04
CA ILE A 71 2.89 6.50 -3.95
C ILE A 71 1.83 7.51 -4.40
N VAL A 72 0.59 7.06 -4.55
CA VAL A 72 -0.54 7.82 -5.08
C VAL A 72 -1.52 8.27 -4.00
N GLY A 73 -1.50 7.61 -2.85
CA GLY A 73 -2.28 7.97 -1.67
C GLY A 73 -1.56 7.55 -0.40
N TRP A 74 -1.78 8.30 0.67
CA TRP A 74 -1.25 7.97 1.99
C TRP A 74 -2.04 8.66 3.11
N ARG A 75 -2.02 8.07 4.31
CA ARG A 75 -2.66 8.66 5.50
C ARG A 75 -1.90 8.29 6.75
N VAL A 76 -1.81 9.23 7.70
CA VAL A 76 -1.35 8.99 9.08
C VAL A 76 -2.53 9.09 10.03
N SER A 77 -2.71 8.11 10.91
CA SER A 77 -3.84 8.05 11.85
C SER A 77 -3.42 7.52 13.21
N THR A 78 -4.14 7.93 14.26
CA THR A 78 -4.07 7.34 15.59
C THR A 78 -4.96 6.10 15.74
N SER A 79 -5.78 5.79 14.73
CA SER A 79 -6.75 4.70 14.73
C SER A 79 -6.52 3.77 13.56
N MET A 80 -6.58 2.46 13.80
CA MET A 80 -6.45 1.39 12.80
C MET A 80 -7.81 1.00 12.18
N LYS A 81 -8.83 1.85 12.30
CA LYS A 81 -10.15 1.58 11.70
C LYS A 81 -10.12 1.76 10.20
N THR A 82 -11.10 1.19 9.50
CA THR A 82 -11.23 1.27 8.03
C THR A 82 -11.15 2.68 7.47
N ASP A 83 -11.61 3.68 8.21
CA ASP A 83 -11.61 5.09 7.75
C ASP A 83 -10.24 5.59 7.32
N PHE A 84 -9.14 5.17 8.01
CA PHE A 84 -7.82 5.68 7.65
C PHE A 84 -7.26 5.09 6.34
N VAL A 85 -7.58 3.84 6.01
CA VAL A 85 -7.20 3.24 4.72
C VAL A 85 -8.09 3.76 3.60
N LEU A 86 -9.36 4.08 3.90
CA LEU A 86 -10.26 4.77 2.98
C LEU A 86 -9.75 6.17 2.64
N ASP A 87 -9.29 6.96 3.63
CA ASP A 87 -8.73 8.28 3.38
C ASP A 87 -7.53 8.24 2.43
N ALA A 88 -6.67 7.21 2.56
CA ALA A 88 -5.55 7.02 1.64
C ALA A 88 -6.04 6.65 0.21
N LEU A 89 -7.07 5.81 0.10
CA LEU A 89 -7.70 5.48 -1.17
C LEU A 89 -8.36 6.71 -1.82
N GLU A 90 -9.11 7.50 -1.05
CA GLU A 90 -9.76 8.73 -1.55
C GLU A 90 -8.73 9.73 -2.10
N GLN A 91 -7.61 9.90 -1.40
CA GLN A 91 -6.51 10.74 -1.89
C GLN A 91 -5.98 10.24 -3.24
N ALA A 92 -5.81 8.92 -3.39
CA ALA A 92 -5.35 8.31 -4.63
C ALA A 92 -6.37 8.52 -5.76
N LEU A 93 -7.65 8.29 -5.50
CA LEU A 93 -8.75 8.47 -6.46
C LEU A 93 -8.85 9.93 -6.93
N TYR A 94 -8.79 10.87 -5.99
CA TYR A 94 -8.84 12.30 -6.31
C TYR A 94 -7.66 12.73 -7.17
N GLY A 95 -6.43 12.32 -6.81
CA GLY A 95 -5.22 12.67 -7.54
C GLY A 95 -5.10 12.06 -8.94
N ARG A 96 -5.82 10.94 -9.19
CA ARG A 96 -5.75 10.20 -10.46
C ARG A 96 -6.87 10.48 -11.42
N HIS A 97 -7.90 11.22 -11.02
CA HIS A 97 -9.13 11.46 -11.78
C HIS A 97 -9.82 10.16 -12.25
N THR A 98 -11.04 9.92 -11.83
CA THR A 98 -11.81 8.67 -11.97
C THR A 98 -11.86 8.12 -13.41
N SER A 99 -11.78 8.96 -14.43
CA SER A 99 -11.78 8.54 -15.84
C SER A 99 -10.55 7.70 -16.27
N ARG A 100 -9.48 7.70 -15.46
CA ARG A 100 -8.24 6.95 -15.72
C ARG A 100 -8.12 5.64 -14.94
N THR A 101 -9.13 5.27 -14.16
CA THR A 101 -9.12 4.06 -13.33
C THR A 101 -9.84 2.85 -13.97
N ALA A 102 -10.36 2.99 -15.19
CA ALA A 102 -11.02 1.89 -15.90
C ALA A 102 -10.10 0.66 -16.03
N GLY A 103 -10.54 -0.47 -15.48
CA GLY A 103 -9.78 -1.72 -15.43
C GLY A 103 -8.64 -1.71 -14.39
N LEU A 104 -8.67 -0.81 -13.42
CA LEU A 104 -7.74 -0.81 -12.30
C LEU A 104 -8.07 -1.95 -11.33
N ILE A 105 -7.05 -2.70 -10.95
CA ILE A 105 -7.10 -3.68 -9.86
C ILE A 105 -6.47 -3.06 -8.63
N HIS A 106 -7.13 -3.17 -7.49
CA HIS A 106 -6.59 -2.77 -6.19
C HIS A 106 -6.32 -4.02 -5.34
N HIS A 107 -5.05 -4.26 -5.06
CA HIS A 107 -4.60 -5.41 -4.28
C HIS A 107 -4.14 -5.00 -2.88
N SER A 108 -4.51 -5.80 -1.88
CA SER A 108 -4.08 -5.65 -0.50
C SER A 108 -3.84 -7.00 0.16
N ASP A 109 -3.27 -6.99 1.35
CA ASP A 109 -3.26 -8.17 2.21
C ASP A 109 -4.66 -8.52 2.73
N TRP A 110 -4.76 -9.66 3.46
CA TRP A 110 -5.99 -10.09 4.13
C TRP A 110 -6.25 -9.29 5.43
N GLY A 111 -6.04 -7.98 5.42
CA GLY A 111 -6.32 -7.12 6.56
C GLY A 111 -7.81 -6.85 6.72
N SER A 112 -8.32 -6.88 7.96
CA SER A 112 -9.75 -6.61 8.24
C SER A 112 -10.22 -5.24 7.76
N GLN A 113 -9.32 -4.29 7.61
CA GLN A 113 -9.58 -2.95 7.10
C GLN A 113 -9.92 -2.96 5.61
N TYR A 114 -9.15 -3.71 4.82
CA TYR A 114 -9.27 -3.81 3.37
C TYR A 114 -10.40 -4.72 2.90
N VAL A 115 -10.76 -5.74 3.71
CA VAL A 115 -11.91 -6.62 3.42
C VAL A 115 -13.21 -6.13 4.06
N SER A 116 -13.23 -4.95 4.65
CA SER A 116 -14.44 -4.37 5.21
C SER A 116 -15.44 -4.02 4.11
N ILE A 117 -16.74 -4.15 4.40
CA ILE A 117 -17.83 -3.82 3.47
C ILE A 117 -17.65 -2.40 2.92
N ARG A 118 -17.40 -1.41 3.77
CA ARG A 118 -17.21 -0.01 3.36
C ARG A 118 -16.06 0.18 2.37
N TYR A 119 -14.97 -0.55 2.54
CA TYR A 119 -13.82 -0.45 1.65
C TYR A 119 -14.12 -1.09 0.29
N THR A 120 -14.72 -2.27 0.28
CA THR A 120 -15.08 -2.99 -0.96
C THR A 120 -16.20 -2.28 -1.73
N GLU A 121 -17.20 -1.73 -1.04
CA GLU A 121 -18.23 -0.88 -1.66
C GLU A 121 -17.61 0.36 -2.32
N ARG A 122 -16.68 1.01 -1.65
CA ARG A 122 -16.01 2.18 -2.21
C ARG A 122 -15.16 1.87 -3.45
N LEU A 123 -14.49 0.72 -3.49
CA LEU A 123 -13.80 0.25 -4.69
C LEU A 123 -14.80 0.01 -5.84
N ALA A 124 -15.92 -0.66 -5.55
CA ALA A 124 -16.97 -0.93 -6.54
C ALA A 124 -17.58 0.36 -7.11
N GLU A 125 -17.86 1.37 -6.26
CA GLU A 125 -18.34 2.70 -6.69
C GLU A 125 -17.33 3.41 -7.62
N ALA A 126 -16.03 3.20 -7.38
CA ALA A 126 -14.98 3.75 -8.23
C ALA A 126 -14.69 2.91 -9.49
N GLY A 127 -15.41 1.78 -9.69
CA GLY A 127 -15.17 0.85 -10.80
C GLY A 127 -13.82 0.13 -10.73
N ILE A 128 -13.31 -0.08 -9.51
CA ILE A 128 -12.02 -0.73 -9.23
C ILE A 128 -12.26 -2.17 -8.81
N GLU A 129 -11.53 -3.11 -9.40
CA GLU A 129 -11.63 -4.52 -9.06
C GLU A 129 -10.80 -4.83 -7.81
N PRO A 130 -11.42 -5.34 -6.72
CA PRO A 130 -10.68 -5.72 -5.53
C PRO A 130 -9.93 -7.04 -5.73
N SER A 131 -8.70 -7.10 -5.22
CA SER A 131 -7.88 -8.30 -5.16
C SER A 131 -7.28 -8.43 -3.76
N VAL A 132 -7.27 -9.62 -3.18
CA VAL A 132 -6.78 -9.84 -1.82
C VAL A 132 -5.85 -11.04 -1.80
N GLY A 133 -4.68 -10.86 -1.17
CA GLY A 133 -3.70 -11.91 -0.98
C GLY A 133 -4.21 -13.03 -0.08
N ARG A 134 -3.52 -14.16 -0.09
CA ARG A 134 -3.90 -15.34 0.71
C ARG A 134 -3.62 -15.13 2.18
N LYS A 135 -4.48 -15.63 3.03
CA LYS A 135 -4.31 -15.54 4.48
C LYS A 135 -3.01 -16.20 4.94
N GLY A 136 -2.10 -15.41 5.52
CA GLY A 136 -0.85 -15.88 6.12
C GLY A 136 0.30 -16.07 5.14
N ASP A 137 0.20 -15.57 3.92
CA ASP A 137 1.28 -15.58 2.95
C ASP A 137 1.91 -14.18 2.88
N SER A 138 3.12 -14.03 3.42
CA SER A 138 3.86 -12.76 3.48
C SER A 138 4.39 -12.28 2.11
N TYR A 139 4.34 -13.12 1.08
CA TYR A 139 4.81 -12.72 -0.26
C TYR A 139 3.71 -12.14 -1.13
N ASP A 140 2.46 -12.26 -0.69
CA ASP A 140 1.31 -11.85 -1.50
C ASP A 140 1.16 -10.31 -1.58
N ASN A 141 1.86 -9.53 -0.73
CA ASN A 141 1.90 -8.06 -0.79
C ASN A 141 3.35 -7.50 -0.74
N ALA A 142 4.32 -8.27 -1.22
CA ALA A 142 5.75 -7.98 -1.08
C ALA A 142 6.19 -6.60 -1.60
N LEU A 143 5.50 -6.03 -2.60
CA LEU A 143 5.80 -4.70 -3.09
C LEU A 143 5.45 -3.61 -2.08
N ALA A 144 4.25 -3.66 -1.52
CA ALA A 144 3.83 -2.69 -0.51
C ALA A 144 4.66 -2.82 0.76
N GLU A 145 4.93 -4.05 1.22
CA GLU A 145 5.83 -4.33 2.35
C GLU A 145 7.25 -3.77 2.11
N THR A 146 7.76 -3.85 0.88
CA THR A 146 9.06 -3.27 0.52
C THR A 146 9.06 -1.75 0.70
N ILE A 147 8.02 -1.05 0.24
CA ILE A 147 7.92 0.40 0.37
C ILE A 147 7.75 0.82 1.83
N ASP A 148 6.96 0.07 2.61
CA ASP A 148 6.85 0.25 4.06
C ASP A 148 8.19 0.06 4.78
N GLY A 149 8.98 -0.92 4.36
CA GLY A 149 10.33 -1.16 4.85
C GLY A 149 11.27 0.02 4.56
N LEU A 150 11.23 0.56 3.33
CA LEU A 150 12.00 1.75 2.94
C LEU A 150 11.58 2.98 3.76
N TYR A 151 10.28 3.22 3.90
CA TYR A 151 9.75 4.30 4.73
C TYR A 151 10.27 4.23 6.17
N LYS A 152 10.21 3.03 6.78
CA LYS A 152 10.74 2.81 8.12
C LYS A 152 12.24 3.06 8.21
N ALA A 153 13.03 2.50 7.31
CA ALA A 153 14.49 2.59 7.33
C ALA A 153 14.99 4.02 7.04
N GLU A 154 14.37 4.70 6.08
CA GLU A 154 14.84 5.99 5.57
C GLU A 154 14.34 7.16 6.40
N MET A 155 13.17 7.04 7.04
CA MET A 155 12.56 8.12 7.80
C MET A 155 12.31 7.76 9.27
N ILE A 156 11.55 6.67 9.54
CA ILE A 156 11.04 6.43 10.89
C ILE A 156 12.14 6.10 11.89
N HIS A 157 13.06 5.20 11.52
CA HIS A 157 14.12 4.73 12.40
C HIS A 157 15.28 5.72 12.56
N ARG A 158 15.23 6.89 11.88
CA ARG A 158 16.28 7.91 11.94
C ARG A 158 16.19 8.81 13.15
N GLN A 159 15.00 8.88 13.77
CA GLN A 159 14.78 9.74 14.93
C GLN A 159 13.60 9.25 15.79
N SER A 160 13.42 9.86 16.97
CA SER A 160 12.24 9.64 17.79
C SER A 160 11.13 10.63 17.44
N TRP A 161 9.88 10.19 17.53
CA TRP A 161 8.72 10.96 17.10
C TRP A 161 7.91 11.43 18.29
N LYS A 162 7.67 12.76 18.39
CA LYS A 162 6.97 13.35 19.52
C LYS A 162 5.44 13.30 19.37
N SER A 163 4.94 13.55 18.17
CA SER A 163 3.50 13.67 17.90
C SER A 163 3.11 13.16 16.53
N ARG A 164 1.79 13.04 16.30
CA ARG A 164 1.20 12.70 15.02
C ARG A 164 1.58 13.70 13.93
N GLU A 165 1.46 15.00 14.21
CA GLU A 165 1.73 16.08 13.26
C GLU A 165 3.18 16.05 12.77
N ALA A 166 4.11 15.70 13.66
CA ALA A 166 5.52 15.53 13.29
C ALA A 166 5.71 14.37 12.30
N VAL A 167 5.06 13.23 12.53
CA VAL A 167 5.10 12.08 11.61
C VAL A 167 4.40 12.43 10.29
N GLU A 168 3.23 13.08 10.33
CA GLU A 168 2.46 13.44 9.14
C GLU A 168 3.25 14.39 8.22
N LEU A 169 3.87 15.44 8.77
CA LEU A 169 4.72 16.36 8.03
C LEU A 169 5.95 15.67 7.43
N ALA A 170 6.57 14.77 8.20
CA ALA A 170 7.72 14.02 7.71
C ALA A 170 7.32 13.01 6.62
N THR A 171 6.17 12.37 6.76
CA THR A 171 5.61 11.46 5.73
C THR A 171 5.33 12.22 4.44
N LEU A 172 4.73 13.42 4.52
CA LEU A 172 4.51 14.27 3.34
C LEU A 172 5.82 14.58 2.61
N LYS A 173 6.87 14.97 3.35
CA LYS A 173 8.20 15.26 2.78
C LYS A 173 8.84 14.02 2.18
N TRP A 174 8.76 12.88 2.86
CA TRP A 174 9.32 11.62 2.38
C TRP A 174 8.60 11.12 1.13
N VAL A 175 7.27 11.15 1.07
CA VAL A 175 6.48 10.76 -0.10
C VAL A 175 6.81 11.67 -1.30
N HIS A 176 6.93 12.99 -1.08
CA HIS A 176 7.34 13.91 -2.13
C HIS A 176 8.74 13.56 -2.66
N TRP A 177 9.71 13.38 -1.76
CA TRP A 177 11.07 12.99 -2.12
C TRP A 177 11.11 11.62 -2.81
N PHE A 178 10.40 10.62 -2.29
CA PHE A 178 10.30 9.28 -2.87
C PHE A 178 9.79 9.33 -4.31
N ASN A 179 8.72 10.08 -4.54
CA ASN A 179 8.11 10.16 -5.87
C ASN A 179 8.91 10.96 -6.88
N HIS A 180 9.66 11.99 -6.46
CA HIS A 180 10.28 12.95 -7.39
C HIS A 180 11.80 12.92 -7.44
N GLN A 181 12.46 12.30 -6.47
CA GLN A 181 13.93 12.33 -6.36
C GLN A 181 14.56 10.97 -6.14
N ARG A 182 13.84 10.02 -5.51
CA ARG A 182 14.38 8.70 -5.23
C ARG A 182 14.55 7.89 -6.51
N LEU A 183 15.78 7.45 -6.79
CA LEU A 183 16.08 6.58 -7.92
C LEU A 183 15.77 5.13 -7.56
N LEU A 184 14.98 4.45 -8.40
CA LEU A 184 14.59 3.05 -8.20
C LEU A 184 15.16 2.18 -9.34
N SER A 185 15.93 1.17 -8.99
CA SER A 185 16.52 0.24 -9.97
C SER A 185 15.47 -0.54 -10.75
N SER A 186 14.33 -0.84 -10.13
CA SER A 186 13.21 -1.59 -10.73
C SER A 186 12.53 -0.86 -11.90
N ILE A 187 12.72 0.45 -12.05
CA ILE A 187 12.16 1.28 -13.12
C ILE A 187 13.23 2.06 -13.90
N GLY A 188 14.47 1.58 -13.89
CA GLY A 188 15.56 2.14 -14.72
C GLY A 188 16.35 3.26 -14.05
N TYR A 189 16.45 3.30 -12.72
CA TYR A 189 17.19 4.31 -11.95
C TYR A 189 16.69 5.74 -12.18
N ILE A 190 15.38 5.90 -12.32
CA ILE A 190 14.71 7.19 -12.40
C ILE A 190 13.67 7.30 -11.26
N PRO A 191 13.22 8.53 -10.92
CA PRO A 191 12.16 8.71 -9.95
C PRO A 191 10.78 8.19 -10.45
N PRO A 192 9.91 7.71 -9.56
CA PRO A 192 8.55 7.27 -9.90
C PRO A 192 7.74 8.25 -10.75
N ALA A 193 7.77 9.53 -10.41
CA ALA A 193 7.04 10.57 -11.18
C ALA A 193 7.60 10.76 -12.59
N GLU A 194 8.91 10.60 -12.77
CA GLU A 194 9.57 10.69 -14.08
C GLU A 194 9.22 9.48 -14.95
N ALA A 195 9.23 8.26 -14.38
CA ALA A 195 8.84 7.04 -15.09
C ALA A 195 7.42 7.17 -15.66
N GLU A 196 6.49 7.66 -14.85
CA GLU A 196 5.11 7.88 -15.27
C GLU A 196 4.99 9.00 -16.34
N ALA A 197 5.70 10.10 -16.17
CA ALA A 197 5.72 11.19 -17.15
C ALA A 197 6.28 10.72 -18.50
N ASN A 198 7.31 9.87 -18.50
CA ASN A 198 7.87 9.27 -19.70
C ASN A 198 6.84 8.42 -20.45
N PHE A 199 6.06 7.61 -19.73
CA PHE A 199 5.00 6.82 -20.33
C PHE A 199 3.97 7.68 -21.06
N TYR A 200 3.46 8.74 -20.42
CA TYR A 200 2.48 9.61 -21.06
C TYR A 200 3.05 10.41 -22.23
N ARG A 201 4.32 10.83 -22.16
CA ARG A 201 5.01 11.49 -23.30
C ARG A 201 5.12 10.58 -24.51
N GLN A 202 5.47 9.32 -24.32
CA GLN A 202 5.56 8.34 -25.40
C GLN A 202 4.19 8.08 -26.05
N GLN A 203 3.12 7.95 -25.25
CA GLN A 203 1.76 7.81 -25.79
C GLN A 203 1.34 9.02 -26.63
N THR A 204 1.61 10.24 -26.17
CA THR A 204 1.28 11.46 -26.93
C THR A 204 2.08 11.55 -28.21
N GLY A 205 3.37 11.19 -28.19
CA GLY A 205 4.22 11.17 -29.38
C GLY A 205 3.76 10.13 -30.42
N GLN A 206 3.32 8.96 -30.00
CA GLN A 206 2.76 7.95 -30.90
C GLN A 206 1.42 8.38 -31.52
N ALA A 207 0.56 9.04 -30.73
CA ALA A 207 -0.73 9.56 -31.20
C ALA A 207 -0.59 10.70 -32.22
N LEU A 208 0.51 11.45 -32.18
CA LEU A 208 0.81 12.52 -33.15
C LEU A 208 1.48 11.98 -34.44
N ALA A 209 2.04 10.78 -34.42
CA ALA A 209 2.73 10.14 -35.54
C ALA A 209 1.83 9.17 -36.34
N ALA A 210 0.61 8.90 -35.88
CA ALA A 210 -0.40 8.04 -36.51
C ALA A 210 -1.48 8.86 -37.21
#